data_2cbde1479a80fda197e9bf79b73b69d7
#
_entry.id   2cbde1479a80fda197e9bf79b73b69d7
#
_cell.length_a   1.000
_cell.length_b   1.000
_cell.length_c   1.000
_cell.angle_alpha   90.00
_cell.angle_beta   90.00
_cell.angle_gamma   90.00
#
_symmetry.space_group_name_H-M   'P 1'
#
loop_
_entity.id
_entity.type
_entity.pdbx_description
1 polymer ?
#
loop_
_entity_poly.entity_id
_entity_poly.type
_entity_poly.pdbx_seq_one_letter_code
_entity_poly.pdbx_strand_id
1 'polypeptide(L)' 'FVFDAKINLKDFYKVIDLEEEEIFEKDKGESESIAGFVLEIAQAFPKVGQVIQFEGYQFVIESVDRKRIKRIKVILPSSP' A
#
# COMPACT_ATOMS: atom_id res chain seq x y z
N PHE A 1 -7.61 -3.39 -7.37
CA PHE A 1 -7.45 -1.93 -7.44
C PHE A 1 -6.02 -1.55 -7.79
N VAL A 2 -5.86 -0.59 -8.69
CA VAL A 2 -4.56 -0.03 -9.01
C VAL A 2 -4.58 1.44 -8.61
N PHE A 3 -3.59 1.84 -7.81
CA PHE A 3 -3.52 3.19 -7.27
C PHE A 3 -2.24 3.89 -7.72
N ASP A 4 -2.34 5.19 -7.89
CA ASP A 4 -1.17 6.04 -7.92
C ASP A 4 -0.56 5.96 -6.52
N ALA A 5 0.74 5.69 -6.44
CA ALA A 5 1.37 5.48 -5.14
C ALA A 5 1.39 6.72 -4.26
N LYS A 6 1.13 7.88 -4.83
CA LYS A 6 1.05 9.13 -4.08
C LYS A 6 -0.28 9.32 -3.37
N ILE A 7 -1.24 8.44 -3.59
CA ILE A 7 -2.56 8.59 -2.97
C ILE A 7 -2.41 8.63 -1.45
N ASN A 8 -3.15 9.52 -0.83
CA ASN A 8 -3.18 9.63 0.62
C ASN A 8 -3.84 8.39 1.21
N LEU A 9 -3.33 7.90 2.34
CA LEU A 9 -3.89 6.71 2.98
C LEU A 9 -5.37 6.85 3.28
N LYS A 10 -5.81 8.03 3.73
CA LYS A 10 -7.22 8.24 4.02
C LYS A 10 -8.10 8.09 2.78
N ASP A 11 -7.62 8.58 1.65
CA ASP A 11 -8.32 8.42 0.38
C ASP A 11 -8.31 6.96 -0.06
N PHE A 12 -7.19 6.27 0.14
CA PHE A 12 -7.08 4.85 -0.15
C PHE A 12 -8.12 4.06 0.65
N TYR A 13 -8.25 4.35 1.94
CA TYR A 13 -9.24 3.67 2.79
C TYR A 13 -10.67 3.87 2.25
N LYS A 14 -10.97 5.07 1.78
CA LYS A 14 -12.30 5.36 1.23
C LYS A 14 -12.57 4.58 -0.03
N VAL A 15 -11.58 4.47 -0.92
CA VAL A 15 -11.77 3.78 -2.20
C VAL A 15 -12.05 2.29 -1.97
N ILE A 16 -11.35 1.66 -1.03
CA ILE A 16 -11.56 0.25 -0.76
C ILE A 16 -12.65 0.00 0.28
N ASP A 17 -13.29 1.06 0.76
CA ASP A 17 -14.36 0.98 1.75
C ASP A 17 -13.89 0.25 3.02
N LEU A 18 -12.74 0.65 3.51
CA LEU A 18 -12.13 0.02 4.66
C LEU A 18 -12.81 0.46 5.95
N GLU A 19 -13.27 -0.50 6.74
CA GLU A 19 -13.93 -0.22 8.01
C GLU A 19 -12.94 -0.13 9.16
N GLU A 20 -11.92 -0.96 9.16
CA GLU A 20 -10.94 -1.02 10.25
C GLU A 20 -9.63 -0.38 9.85
N GLU A 21 -9.61 0.96 9.78
CA GLU A 21 -8.42 1.69 9.40
C GLU A 21 -7.26 1.49 10.36
N GLU A 22 -7.56 1.07 11.60
CA GLU A 22 -6.56 0.90 12.63
C GLU A 22 -5.46 -0.08 12.26
N ILE A 23 -5.77 -1.09 11.45
CA ILE A 23 -4.77 -2.07 11.06
C ILE A 23 -3.65 -1.43 10.26
N PHE A 24 -3.95 -0.36 9.51
CA PHE A 24 -2.95 0.40 8.79
C PHE A 24 -2.36 1.50 9.65
N GLU A 25 -3.22 2.19 10.41
CA GLU A 25 -2.79 3.36 11.19
C GLU A 25 -1.73 3.01 12.23
N LYS A 26 -1.81 1.84 12.82
CA LYS A 26 -0.84 1.44 13.85
C LYS A 26 0.55 1.16 13.27
N ASP A 27 0.63 0.76 12.00
CA ASP A 27 1.90 0.39 11.38
C ASP A 27 2.41 1.38 10.35
N LYS A 28 1.65 2.43 10.07
CA LYS A 28 2.06 3.38 9.04
C LYS A 28 3.21 4.30 9.47
N GLY A 29 3.48 4.39 10.78
CA GLY A 29 4.46 5.32 11.28
C GLY A 29 4.07 6.74 10.94
N GLU A 30 4.96 7.47 10.29
CA GLU A 30 4.70 8.83 9.85
C GLU A 30 4.25 8.90 8.39
N SER A 31 4.00 7.74 7.79
CA SER A 31 3.60 7.69 6.39
C SER A 31 2.19 8.23 6.19
N GLU A 32 2.01 8.99 5.13
CA GLU A 32 0.70 9.55 4.78
C GLU A 32 0.19 9.03 3.44
N SER A 33 1.07 8.43 2.63
CA SER A 33 0.71 7.89 1.33
C SER A 33 0.86 6.38 1.31
N ILE A 34 0.24 5.74 0.32
CA ILE A 34 0.35 4.30 0.18
C ILE A 34 1.80 3.90 -0.12
N ALA A 35 2.52 4.72 -0.91
CA ALA A 35 3.92 4.47 -1.18
C ALA A 35 4.75 4.50 0.09
N GLY A 36 4.54 5.51 0.93
CA GLY A 36 5.23 5.60 2.21
C GLY A 36 4.92 4.43 3.12
N PHE A 37 3.65 4.03 3.16
CA PHE A 37 3.23 2.87 3.95
C PHE A 37 3.94 1.60 3.49
N VAL A 38 3.99 1.35 2.18
CA VAL A 38 4.64 0.16 1.64
C VAL A 38 6.13 0.17 1.97
N LEU A 39 6.79 1.32 1.86
CA LEU A 39 8.20 1.42 2.23
C LEU A 39 8.42 1.14 3.71
N GLU A 40 7.50 1.59 4.55
CA GLU A 40 7.59 1.37 5.98
C GLU A 40 7.51 -0.12 6.32
N ILE A 41 6.55 -0.83 5.75
CA ILE A 41 6.38 -2.25 6.05
C ILE A 41 7.39 -3.14 5.35
N ALA A 42 7.87 -2.74 4.17
CA ALA A 42 8.87 -3.51 3.43
C ALA A 42 10.28 -3.31 3.95
N GLN A 43 10.53 -2.15 4.56
CA GLN A 43 11.85 -1.77 5.10
C GLN A 43 12.97 -1.78 4.07
N ALA A 44 12.61 -1.69 2.79
CA ALA A 44 13.54 -1.62 1.69
C ALA A 44 12.78 -1.14 0.47
N PHE A 45 13.50 -0.59 -0.51
CA PHE A 45 12.85 -0.14 -1.74
C PHE A 45 12.46 -1.37 -2.58
N PRO A 46 11.19 -1.59 -2.85
CA PRO A 46 10.74 -2.78 -3.56
C PRO A 46 11.02 -2.71 -5.05
N LYS A 47 10.98 -3.87 -5.69
CA LYS A 47 11.17 -3.99 -7.13
C LYS A 47 9.83 -4.17 -7.82
N VAL A 48 9.78 -3.81 -9.10
CA VAL A 48 8.59 -4.06 -9.92
C VAL A 48 8.26 -5.55 -9.89
N GLY A 49 7.00 -5.86 -9.65
CA GLY A 49 6.53 -7.22 -9.56
C GLY A 49 6.59 -7.81 -8.16
N GLN A 50 7.26 -7.15 -7.24
CA GLN A 50 7.34 -7.63 -5.88
C GLN A 50 5.98 -7.53 -5.20
N VAL A 51 5.65 -8.55 -4.41
CA VAL A 51 4.40 -8.58 -3.65
C VAL A 51 4.73 -8.41 -2.17
N ILE A 52 4.10 -7.45 -1.54
CA ILE A 52 4.27 -7.20 -0.12
C ILE A 52 2.94 -7.51 0.55
N GLN A 53 2.95 -8.43 1.50
CA GLN A 53 1.73 -8.84 2.20
C GLN A 53 1.60 -8.13 3.53
N PHE A 54 0.38 -7.70 3.82
CA PHE A 54 0.08 -7.05 5.09
C PHE A 54 -1.38 -7.31 5.46
N GLU A 55 -1.59 -8.00 6.57
CA GLU A 55 -2.93 -8.27 7.12
C GLU A 55 -3.91 -8.84 6.08
N GLY A 56 -3.43 -9.74 5.23
CA GLY A 56 -4.25 -10.34 4.18
C GLY A 56 -4.31 -9.53 2.89
N TYR A 57 -3.85 -8.28 2.91
CA TYR A 57 -3.74 -7.45 1.72
C TYR A 57 -2.45 -7.79 0.99
N GLN A 58 -2.49 -7.67 -0.34
CA GLN A 58 -1.29 -7.82 -1.15
C GLN A 58 -1.06 -6.54 -1.92
N PHE A 59 0.14 -6.00 -1.78
CA PHE A 59 0.54 -4.80 -2.50
C PHE A 59 1.53 -5.21 -3.56
N VAL A 60 1.10 -5.17 -4.82
CA VAL A 60 1.95 -5.54 -5.95
C VAL A 60 2.54 -4.28 -6.55
N ILE A 61 3.85 -4.24 -6.65
CA ILE A 61 4.54 -3.06 -7.19
C ILE A 61 4.45 -3.11 -8.71
N GLU A 62 3.64 -2.21 -9.27
CA GLU A 62 3.39 -2.18 -10.71
C GLU A 62 4.40 -1.33 -11.47
N SER A 63 4.83 -0.23 -10.87
CA SER A 63 5.71 0.70 -11.55
C SER A 63 6.53 1.46 -10.53
N VAL A 64 7.82 1.66 -10.82
CA VAL A 64 8.71 2.44 -9.98
C VAL A 64 9.51 3.41 -10.83
N ASP A 65 9.96 4.49 -10.23
CA ASP A 65 10.94 5.40 -10.79
C ASP A 65 12.22 5.27 -9.96
N ARG A 66 13.22 6.09 -10.25
CA ARG A 66 14.55 5.99 -9.63
C ARG A 66 14.53 5.86 -8.11
N LYS A 67 13.66 6.61 -7.44
CA LYS A 67 13.59 6.63 -5.98
C LYS A 67 12.17 6.59 -5.45
N ARG A 68 11.19 6.32 -6.32
CA ARG A 68 9.80 6.39 -5.94
C ARG A 68 9.01 5.22 -6.51
N ILE A 69 8.08 4.75 -5.73
CA ILE A 69 7.06 3.83 -6.24
C ILE A 69 6.04 4.71 -6.95
N LYS A 70 5.67 4.34 -8.16
CA LYS A 70 4.72 5.13 -8.95
C LYS A 70 3.32 4.56 -8.94
N ARG A 71 3.21 3.24 -9.02
CA ARG A 71 1.91 2.58 -9.07
C ARG A 71 1.93 1.30 -8.26
N ILE A 72 0.84 1.07 -7.55
CA ILE A 72 0.70 -0.11 -6.70
C ILE A 72 -0.66 -0.73 -6.98
N LYS A 73 -0.68 -2.04 -7.22
CA LYS A 73 -1.91 -2.79 -7.32
C LYS A 73 -2.21 -3.38 -5.95
N VAL A 74 -3.42 -3.17 -5.47
CA VAL A 74 -3.84 -3.70 -4.17
C VAL A 74 -4.85 -4.81 -4.38
N ILE A 75 -4.54 -5.98 -3.82
CA ILE A 75 -5.44 -7.11 -3.83
C ILE A 75 -6.00 -7.24 -2.42
N LEU A 76 -7.30 -7.14 -2.29
CA LEU A 76 -7.96 -7.21 -1.00
C LEU A 76 -8.01 -8.63 -0.48
N PRO A 77 -8.05 -8.83 0.85
CA PRO A 77 -8.20 -10.17 1.39
C PRO A 77 -9.54 -10.76 0.97
N SER A 78 -9.51 -12.06 0.68
CA SER A 78 -10.74 -12.76 0.34
C SER A 78 -11.61 -12.88 1.58
N SER A 79 -12.90 -12.55 1.43
CA SER A 79 -13.84 -12.83 2.49
C SER A 79 -14.16 -14.33 2.47
N PRO A 80 -14.09 -14.99 3.60
CA PRO A 80 -14.53 -16.39 3.67
C PRO A 80 -16.03 -16.51 3.48
#